data_10e5f526f1483125592b4a49b9cac8fd
#
_entry.id   10e5f526f1483125592b4a49b9cac8fd
#
_cell.length_a   1.000
_cell.length_b   1.000
_cell.length_c   1.000
_cell.angle_alpha   90.00
_cell.angle_beta   90.00
_cell.angle_gamma   90.00
#
_symmetry.space_group_name_H-M   'P 1'
#
loop_
_entity.id
_entity.type
_entity.pdbx_description
1 polymer ?
#
loop_
_entity_poly.entity_id
_entity_poly.type
_entity_poly.pdbx_seq_one_letter_code
_entity_poly.pdbx_strand_id
1 'polypeptide(L)'
;MSTNINAKELNSRLWTEWKNGMKIMAESLLKDSVDLSGSGCTIVLGNENFIQRAVMYLQRKSYIGKFKDYKSRISAYEKSVMELVDEVNKMIANPESQPWYKFGTPAPAKIEYRSTLDEIIIDGDDRLENTEWGDHAIAAFEKLGDYLNSIMTVLEAAQKEIGK
;
A
#
# COMPACT_ATOMS: atom_id res chain seq x y z
N MET A 1 28.47 -8.40 1.32
CA MET A 1 29.08 -7.26 2.00
C MET A 1 27.99 -6.28 2.41
N SER A 2 27.83 -6.08 3.69
CA SER A 2 26.83 -5.13 4.13
C SER A 2 27.31 -3.73 3.76
N THR A 3 26.59 -3.10 2.91
CA THR A 3 26.76 -1.69 2.68
C THR A 3 26.30 -0.99 3.96
N ASN A 4 27.23 -0.41 4.68
CA ASN A 4 26.87 0.48 5.78
C ASN A 4 26.25 1.73 5.18
N ILE A 5 24.94 1.70 5.01
CA ILE A 5 24.20 2.89 4.62
C ILE A 5 24.25 3.84 5.81
N ASN A 6 24.79 5.04 5.64
CA ASN A 6 24.82 6.02 6.72
C ASN A 6 23.41 6.62 6.93
N ALA A 7 23.20 7.24 8.09
CA ALA A 7 21.89 7.79 8.46
C ALA A 7 21.36 8.79 7.44
N LYS A 8 22.24 9.63 6.89
CA LYS A 8 21.85 10.63 5.89
C LYS A 8 21.34 9.99 4.61
N GLU A 9 22.05 8.98 4.12
CA GLU A 9 21.65 8.24 2.91
C GLU A 9 20.36 7.48 3.13
N LEU A 10 20.22 6.82 4.28
CA LEU A 10 19.02 6.10 4.64
C LEU A 10 17.82 7.03 4.75
N ASN A 11 17.99 8.19 5.37
CA ASN A 11 16.93 9.19 5.45
C ASN A 11 16.49 9.68 4.06
N SER A 12 17.44 9.89 3.16
CA SER A 12 17.15 10.27 1.78
C SER A 12 16.31 9.19 1.07
N ARG A 13 16.65 7.92 1.25
CA ARG A 13 15.91 6.80 0.66
C ARG A 13 14.52 6.67 1.26
N LEU A 14 14.36 6.89 2.56
CA LEU A 14 13.04 6.89 3.22
C LEU A 14 12.14 7.97 2.63
N TRP A 15 12.67 9.17 2.43
CA TRP A 15 11.92 10.26 1.79
C TRP A 15 11.53 9.93 0.36
N THR A 16 12.42 9.29 -0.40
CA THR A 16 12.13 8.86 -1.76
C THR A 16 10.97 7.86 -1.78
N GLU A 17 11.00 6.88 -0.87
CA GLU A 17 9.92 5.91 -0.77
C GLU A 17 8.60 6.55 -0.31
N TRP A 18 8.68 7.54 0.57
CA TRP A 18 7.49 8.28 0.98
C TRP A 18 6.83 8.97 -0.22
N LYS A 19 7.64 9.61 -1.06
CA LYS A 19 7.14 10.22 -2.30
C LYS A 19 6.55 9.19 -3.25
N ASN A 20 7.17 8.01 -3.35
CA ASN A 20 6.66 6.93 -4.18
C ASN A 20 5.30 6.45 -3.67
N GLY A 21 5.12 6.33 -2.36
CA GLY A 21 3.85 5.98 -1.75
C GLY A 21 2.77 7.02 -2.06
N MET A 22 3.10 8.30 -1.94
CA MET A 22 2.18 9.38 -2.27
C MET A 22 1.79 9.35 -3.76
N LYS A 23 2.73 9.02 -4.63
CA LYS A 23 2.47 8.90 -6.07
C LYS A 23 1.50 7.76 -6.35
N ILE A 24 1.72 6.58 -5.74
CA ILE A 24 0.82 5.44 -5.89
C ILE A 24 -0.59 5.83 -5.43
N MET A 25 -0.69 6.52 -4.30
CA MET A 25 -1.97 6.96 -3.75
C MET A 25 -2.66 7.96 -4.68
N ALA A 26 -1.92 8.91 -5.24
CA ALA A 26 -2.46 9.91 -6.15
C ALA A 26 -2.93 9.29 -7.47
N GLU A 27 -2.26 8.24 -7.92
CA GLU A 27 -2.60 7.49 -9.13
C GLU A 27 -3.56 6.35 -8.86
N SER A 28 -4.01 6.19 -7.61
CA SER A 28 -4.90 5.11 -7.22
C SER A 28 -6.26 5.27 -7.89
N LEU A 29 -6.97 4.16 -7.97
CA LEU A 29 -8.29 4.12 -8.58
C LEU A 29 -9.41 4.32 -7.57
N LEU A 30 -9.09 4.76 -6.35
CA LEU A 30 -10.12 5.07 -5.35
C LEU A 30 -11.08 6.15 -5.86
N LYS A 31 -10.57 7.13 -6.58
CA LYS A 31 -11.37 8.17 -7.20
C LYS A 31 -12.34 7.58 -8.24
N ASP A 32 -11.83 6.66 -9.06
CA ASP A 32 -12.64 5.97 -10.07
C ASP A 32 -13.65 5.03 -9.43
N SER A 33 -13.32 4.47 -8.26
CA SER A 33 -14.25 3.63 -7.49
C SER A 33 -15.48 4.41 -7.04
N VAL A 34 -15.33 5.69 -6.72
CA VAL A 34 -16.45 6.56 -6.40
C VAL A 34 -17.35 6.72 -7.62
N ASP A 35 -16.76 6.86 -8.81
CA ASP A 35 -17.51 6.95 -10.06
C ASP A 35 -18.29 5.66 -10.35
N LEU A 36 -17.76 4.50 -9.98
CA LEU A 36 -18.48 3.23 -10.07
C LEU A 36 -19.77 3.26 -9.27
N SER A 37 -19.71 3.78 -8.04
CA SER A 37 -20.89 3.91 -7.19
C SER A 37 -21.89 4.90 -7.79
N GLY A 38 -21.42 6.04 -8.30
CA GLY A 38 -22.24 7.08 -8.87
C GLY A 38 -22.92 6.70 -10.17
N SER A 39 -22.34 5.80 -10.94
CA SER A 39 -22.90 5.36 -12.23
C SER A 39 -23.89 4.20 -12.10
N GLY A 40 -24.20 3.78 -10.89
CA GLY A 40 -25.16 2.70 -10.66
C GLY A 40 -24.67 1.36 -11.14
N CYS A 41 -23.37 1.12 -11.06
CA CYS A 41 -22.75 -0.13 -11.50
C CYS A 41 -23.10 -1.34 -10.64
N THR A 42 -24.18 -1.28 -9.87
CA THR A 42 -24.73 -2.47 -9.23
C THR A 42 -25.37 -3.32 -10.32
N ILE A 43 -24.68 -4.38 -10.69
CA ILE A 43 -25.17 -5.26 -11.75
C ILE A 43 -26.19 -6.23 -11.17
N VAL A 44 -27.46 -5.96 -11.41
CA VAL A 44 -28.50 -6.96 -11.17
C VAL A 44 -28.67 -7.70 -12.48
N LEU A 45 -28.09 -8.89 -12.57
CA LEU A 45 -28.20 -9.72 -13.76
C LEU A 45 -29.65 -10.10 -14.02
N GLY A 46 -30.14 -9.79 -15.18
CA GLY A 46 -31.45 -10.22 -15.63
C GLY A 46 -32.32 -9.16 -16.27
N ASN A 47 -32.12 -7.89 -15.94
CA ASN A 47 -32.97 -6.80 -16.44
C ASN A 47 -32.30 -5.90 -17.46
N GLU A 48 -31.02 -6.08 -17.72
CA GLU A 48 -30.27 -5.27 -18.69
C GLU A 48 -30.43 -5.84 -20.09
N ASN A 49 -30.48 -4.95 -21.10
CA ASN A 49 -30.42 -5.40 -22.48
C ASN A 49 -29.00 -5.88 -22.82
N PHE A 50 -28.87 -6.57 -23.95
CA PHE A 50 -27.60 -7.16 -24.36
C PHE A 50 -26.45 -6.14 -24.43
N ILE A 51 -26.72 -4.92 -24.93
CA ILE A 51 -25.70 -3.88 -25.05
C ILE A 51 -25.24 -3.41 -23.69
N GLN A 52 -26.18 -3.18 -22.77
CA GLN A 52 -25.85 -2.75 -21.40
C GLN A 52 -24.99 -3.80 -20.71
N ARG A 53 -25.36 -5.08 -20.83
CA ARG A 53 -24.58 -6.18 -20.25
C ARG A 53 -23.17 -6.25 -20.82
N ALA A 54 -23.01 -6.04 -22.12
CA ALA A 54 -21.70 -6.03 -22.77
C ALA A 54 -20.83 -4.89 -22.24
N VAL A 55 -21.39 -3.68 -22.13
CA VAL A 55 -20.67 -2.51 -21.61
C VAL A 55 -20.25 -2.74 -20.16
N MET A 56 -21.17 -3.21 -19.32
CA MET A 56 -20.88 -3.50 -17.92
C MET A 56 -19.81 -4.57 -17.76
N TYR A 57 -19.85 -5.60 -18.59
CA TYR A 57 -18.82 -6.64 -18.60
C TYR A 57 -17.44 -6.08 -18.92
N LEU A 58 -17.34 -5.21 -19.91
CA LEU A 58 -16.07 -4.57 -20.31
C LEU A 58 -15.56 -3.64 -19.21
N GLN A 59 -16.45 -2.87 -18.58
CA GLN A 59 -16.09 -2.03 -17.44
C GLN A 59 -15.55 -2.87 -16.28
N ARG A 60 -16.27 -3.93 -15.92
CA ARG A 60 -15.85 -4.83 -14.86
C ARG A 60 -14.47 -5.43 -15.14
N LYS A 61 -14.26 -5.90 -16.37
CA LYS A 61 -12.96 -6.46 -16.78
C LYS A 61 -11.84 -5.44 -16.68
N SER A 62 -12.11 -4.19 -17.08
CA SER A 62 -11.16 -3.09 -16.97
C SER A 62 -10.76 -2.84 -15.50
N TYR A 63 -11.73 -2.77 -14.60
CA TYR A 63 -11.45 -2.54 -13.18
C TYR A 63 -10.73 -3.71 -12.51
N ILE A 64 -11.03 -4.93 -12.92
CA ILE A 64 -10.28 -6.10 -12.44
C ILE A 64 -8.80 -5.97 -12.85
N GLY A 65 -8.54 -5.58 -14.09
CA GLY A 65 -7.18 -5.33 -14.56
C GLY A 65 -6.48 -4.21 -13.78
N LYS A 66 -7.19 -3.13 -13.51
CA LYS A 66 -6.67 -2.00 -12.73
C LYS A 66 -6.38 -2.41 -11.29
N PHE A 67 -7.23 -3.22 -10.68
CA PHE A 67 -6.98 -3.74 -9.33
C PHE A 67 -5.72 -4.60 -9.29
N LYS A 68 -5.53 -5.46 -10.30
CA LYS A 68 -4.30 -6.27 -10.40
C LYS A 68 -3.05 -5.41 -10.49
N ASP A 69 -3.10 -4.34 -11.28
CA ASP A 69 -1.99 -3.40 -11.38
C ASP A 69 -1.72 -2.71 -10.05
N TYR A 70 -2.77 -2.22 -9.40
CA TYR A 70 -2.67 -1.50 -8.13
C TYR A 70 -2.08 -2.39 -7.04
N LYS A 71 -2.57 -3.62 -6.89
CA LYS A 71 -2.03 -4.54 -5.88
C LYS A 71 -0.57 -4.91 -6.15
N SER A 72 -0.18 -5.03 -7.41
CA SER A 72 1.21 -5.30 -7.78
C SER A 72 2.13 -4.15 -7.40
N ARG A 73 1.70 -2.91 -7.62
CA ARG A 73 2.45 -1.72 -7.25
C ARG A 73 2.61 -1.61 -5.74
N ILE A 74 1.55 -1.87 -4.99
CA ILE A 74 1.58 -1.85 -3.52
C ILE A 74 2.48 -2.95 -2.99
N SER A 75 2.43 -4.14 -3.59
CA SER A 75 3.29 -5.25 -3.19
C SER A 75 4.78 -4.92 -3.37
N ALA A 76 5.15 -4.35 -4.51
CA ALA A 76 6.52 -3.91 -4.76
C ALA A 76 6.94 -2.80 -3.79
N TYR A 77 6.06 -1.86 -3.53
CA TYR A 77 6.30 -0.77 -2.59
C TYR A 77 6.52 -1.29 -1.16
N GLU A 78 5.67 -2.20 -0.71
CA GLU A 78 5.81 -2.82 0.61
C GLU A 78 7.17 -3.48 0.76
N LYS A 79 7.58 -4.23 -0.26
CA LYS A 79 8.89 -4.90 -0.23
C LYS A 79 10.03 -3.91 -0.07
N SER A 80 9.99 -2.80 -0.83
CA SER A 80 11.01 -1.75 -0.75
C SER A 80 11.01 -1.08 0.63
N VAL A 81 9.82 -0.80 1.19
CA VAL A 81 9.71 -0.20 2.52
C VAL A 81 10.23 -1.15 3.59
N MET A 82 9.91 -2.44 3.51
CA MET A 82 10.38 -3.42 4.47
C MET A 82 11.90 -3.52 4.49
N GLU A 83 12.55 -3.46 3.32
CA GLU A 83 14.01 -3.44 3.25
C GLU A 83 14.60 -2.24 3.98
N LEU A 84 13.98 -1.06 3.82
CA LEU A 84 14.42 0.15 4.50
C LEU A 84 14.17 0.07 6.02
N VAL A 85 13.03 -0.46 6.42
CA VAL A 85 12.70 -0.65 7.85
C VAL A 85 13.70 -1.61 8.49
N ASP A 86 14.11 -2.67 7.80
CA ASP A 86 15.13 -3.58 8.28
C ASP A 86 16.47 -2.87 8.48
N GLU A 87 16.84 -1.96 7.57
CA GLU A 87 18.07 -1.16 7.73
C GLU A 87 17.97 -0.23 8.94
N VAL A 88 16.81 0.41 9.14
CA VAL A 88 16.58 1.25 10.33
C VAL A 88 16.68 0.41 11.59
N ASN A 89 16.09 -0.78 11.61
CA ASN A 89 16.15 -1.67 12.77
C ASN A 89 17.57 -2.13 13.08
N LYS A 90 18.40 -2.34 12.06
CA LYS A 90 19.82 -2.65 12.26
C LYS A 90 20.54 -1.48 12.92
N MET A 91 20.23 -0.26 12.54
CA MET A 91 20.80 0.94 13.17
C MET A 91 20.31 1.08 14.62
N ILE A 92 19.03 0.80 14.89
CA ILE A 92 18.47 0.83 16.24
C ILE A 92 19.16 -0.21 17.13
N ALA A 93 19.42 -1.40 16.59
CA ALA A 93 20.08 -2.48 17.32
C ALA A 93 21.53 -2.17 17.67
N ASN A 94 22.14 -1.19 17.01
CA ASN A 94 23.53 -0.78 17.22
C ASN A 94 23.60 0.74 17.48
N PRO A 95 23.03 1.21 18.60
CA PRO A 95 22.92 2.65 18.85
C PRO A 95 24.24 3.38 18.98
N GLU A 96 25.31 2.70 19.40
CA GLU A 96 26.62 3.32 19.56
C GLU A 96 27.19 3.88 18.26
N SER A 97 26.74 3.37 17.12
CA SER A 97 27.17 3.84 15.81
C SER A 97 26.34 5.01 15.30
N GLN A 98 25.35 5.48 16.08
CA GLN A 98 24.40 6.49 15.63
C GLN A 98 24.76 7.86 16.17
N PRO A 99 24.59 8.94 15.35
CA PRO A 99 24.89 10.32 15.78
C PRO A 99 24.07 10.78 16.99
N TRP A 100 22.84 10.23 17.14
CA TRP A 100 21.94 10.63 18.22
C TRP A 100 22.15 9.85 19.52
N TYR A 101 23.00 8.82 19.51
CA TYR A 101 23.21 8.00 20.69
C TYR A 101 23.90 8.80 21.81
N LYS A 102 23.33 8.69 22.99
CA LYS A 102 23.92 9.26 24.21
C LYS A 102 24.05 8.15 25.23
N PHE A 103 25.19 8.06 25.88
CA PHE A 103 25.43 7.05 26.91
C PHE A 103 24.37 7.15 28.00
N GLY A 104 23.78 6.03 28.37
CA GLY A 104 22.74 5.97 29.39
C GLY A 104 21.33 6.18 28.86
N THR A 105 21.17 6.53 27.56
CA THR A 105 19.85 6.64 26.94
C THR A 105 19.38 5.24 26.53
N PRO A 106 18.13 4.86 26.84
CA PRO A 106 17.59 3.59 26.36
C PRO A 106 17.60 3.52 24.85
N ALA A 107 17.92 2.36 24.30
CA ALA A 107 17.83 2.14 22.86
C ALA A 107 16.37 2.29 22.40
N PRO A 108 16.12 2.90 21.24
CA PRO A 108 14.77 2.98 20.68
C PRO A 108 14.20 1.58 20.45
N ALA A 109 12.88 1.45 20.57
CA ALA A 109 12.21 0.20 20.29
C ALA A 109 12.30 -0.13 18.81
N LYS A 110 12.49 -1.42 18.52
CA LYS A 110 12.48 -1.91 17.15
C LYS A 110 11.15 -1.60 16.49
N ILE A 111 11.20 -1.16 15.24
CA ILE A 111 10.00 -0.95 14.43
C ILE A 111 9.49 -2.31 13.98
N GLU A 112 8.29 -2.66 14.40
CA GLU A 112 7.67 -3.91 14.03
C GLU A 112 6.73 -3.73 12.88
N TYR A 113 6.74 -4.69 11.98
CA TYR A 113 5.90 -4.67 10.80
C TYR A 113 5.55 -6.09 10.39
N ARG A 114 4.25 -6.32 10.19
CA ARG A 114 3.75 -7.60 9.72
C ARG A 114 2.92 -7.37 8.46
N SER A 115 3.27 -8.08 7.39
CA SER A 115 2.51 -8.01 6.16
C SER A 115 1.20 -8.78 6.27
N THR A 116 0.09 -8.12 5.89
CA THR A 116 -1.21 -8.75 5.73
C THR A 116 -1.72 -8.58 4.30
N LEU A 117 -0.83 -8.21 3.39
CA LEU A 117 -1.21 -7.89 2.01
C LEU A 117 -1.84 -9.08 1.29
N ASP A 118 -1.31 -10.29 1.48
CA ASP A 118 -1.85 -11.47 0.81
C ASP A 118 -3.32 -11.71 1.16
N GLU A 119 -3.67 -11.53 2.43
CA GLU A 119 -5.05 -11.68 2.90
C GLU A 119 -5.97 -10.64 2.26
N ILE A 120 -5.48 -9.41 2.14
CA ILE A 120 -6.22 -8.30 1.54
C ILE A 120 -6.42 -8.55 0.05
N ILE A 121 -5.41 -9.08 -0.64
CA ILE A 121 -5.49 -9.41 -2.06
C ILE A 121 -6.52 -10.52 -2.30
N ILE A 122 -6.49 -11.57 -1.48
CA ILE A 122 -7.44 -12.69 -1.59
C ILE A 122 -8.87 -12.19 -1.39
N ASP A 123 -9.10 -11.39 -0.34
CA ASP A 123 -10.40 -10.78 -0.08
C ASP A 123 -10.85 -9.89 -1.24
N GLY A 124 -9.93 -9.09 -1.78
CA GLY A 124 -10.21 -8.20 -2.90
C GLY A 124 -10.57 -8.95 -4.17
N ASP A 125 -9.84 -10.01 -4.48
CA ASP A 125 -10.12 -10.83 -5.65
C ASP A 125 -11.50 -11.51 -5.53
N ASP A 126 -11.86 -12.01 -4.33
CA ASP A 126 -13.17 -12.58 -4.08
C ASP A 126 -14.29 -11.54 -4.27
N ARG A 127 -14.08 -10.32 -3.78
CA ARG A 127 -15.06 -9.25 -3.93
C ARG A 127 -15.27 -8.86 -5.39
N LEU A 128 -14.19 -8.85 -6.18
CA LEU A 128 -14.27 -8.50 -7.60
C LEU A 128 -14.95 -9.59 -8.44
N GLU A 129 -15.03 -10.81 -7.93
CA GLU A 129 -15.77 -11.91 -8.57
C GLU A 129 -17.23 -11.95 -8.18
N ASN A 130 -17.65 -11.14 -7.20
CA ASN A 130 -19.02 -11.12 -6.73
C ASN A 130 -19.96 -10.58 -7.80
N THR A 131 -21.15 -11.17 -7.91
CA THR A 131 -22.15 -10.74 -8.89
C THR A 131 -22.76 -9.39 -8.56
N GLU A 132 -22.80 -9.01 -7.28
CA GLU A 132 -23.19 -7.66 -6.82
C GLU A 132 -21.94 -6.78 -6.76
N TRP A 133 -21.42 -6.47 -7.89
CA TRP A 133 -20.06 -6.01 -8.06
C TRP A 133 -19.75 -4.61 -7.50
N GLY A 134 -20.65 -3.66 -7.66
CA GLY A 134 -20.35 -2.25 -7.41
C GLY A 134 -19.73 -1.95 -6.04
N ASP A 135 -20.48 -2.20 -4.96
CA ASP A 135 -20.02 -1.91 -3.60
C ASP A 135 -18.85 -2.81 -3.19
N HIS A 136 -18.85 -4.05 -3.66
CA HIS A 136 -17.76 -4.98 -3.37
C HIS A 136 -16.44 -4.55 -4.03
N ALA A 137 -16.52 -4.04 -5.26
CA ALA A 137 -15.34 -3.52 -5.95
C ALA A 137 -14.76 -2.31 -5.22
N ILE A 138 -15.64 -1.37 -4.83
CA ILE A 138 -15.23 -0.18 -4.07
C ILE A 138 -14.53 -0.61 -2.78
N ALA A 139 -15.10 -1.55 -2.04
CA ALA A 139 -14.52 -2.04 -0.80
C ALA A 139 -13.14 -2.68 -1.04
N ALA A 140 -12.97 -3.40 -2.14
CA ALA A 140 -11.67 -4.00 -2.47
C ALA A 140 -10.59 -2.93 -2.67
N PHE A 141 -10.89 -1.88 -3.44
CA PHE A 141 -9.95 -0.78 -3.66
C PHE A 141 -9.69 0.01 -2.38
N GLU A 142 -10.71 0.27 -1.58
CA GLU A 142 -10.57 1.00 -0.30
C GLU A 142 -9.67 0.25 0.67
N LYS A 143 -9.85 -1.05 0.81
CA LYS A 143 -9.01 -1.87 1.69
C LYS A 143 -7.55 -1.86 1.25
N LEU A 144 -7.31 -1.90 -0.05
CA LEU A 144 -5.97 -1.85 -0.58
C LEU A 144 -5.33 -0.47 -0.35
N GLY A 145 -6.11 0.60 -0.50
CA GLY A 145 -5.65 1.95 -0.20
C GLY A 145 -5.36 2.15 1.28
N ASP A 146 -6.20 1.63 2.16
CA ASP A 146 -5.97 1.67 3.61
C ASP A 146 -4.69 0.93 3.97
N TYR A 147 -4.43 -0.18 3.30
CA TYR A 147 -3.20 -0.92 3.51
C TYR A 147 -1.97 -0.12 3.08
N LEU A 148 -2.05 0.57 1.95
CA LEU A 148 -0.99 1.48 1.51
C LEU A 148 -0.71 2.56 2.58
N ASN A 149 -1.75 3.13 3.16
CA ASN A 149 -1.61 4.08 4.27
C ASN A 149 -0.88 3.44 5.47
N SER A 150 -1.17 2.19 5.77
CA SER A 150 -0.49 1.45 6.85
C SER A 150 1.01 1.32 6.58
N ILE A 151 1.38 1.01 5.35
CA ILE A 151 2.79 0.93 4.94
C ILE A 151 3.46 2.30 5.12
N MET A 152 2.80 3.37 4.69
CA MET A 152 3.32 4.72 4.81
C MET A 152 3.47 5.15 6.27
N THR A 153 2.58 4.71 7.15
CA THR A 153 2.68 4.97 8.58
C THR A 153 3.92 4.31 9.18
N VAL A 154 4.22 3.08 8.78
CA VAL A 154 5.44 2.38 9.19
C VAL A 154 6.67 3.14 8.70
N LEU A 155 6.63 3.61 7.46
CA LEU A 155 7.71 4.40 6.87
C LEU A 155 7.95 5.71 7.66
N GLU A 156 6.88 6.39 8.06
CA GLU A 156 6.98 7.60 8.89
C GLU A 156 7.61 7.30 10.25
N ALA A 157 7.27 6.17 10.85
CA ALA A 157 7.90 5.76 12.11
C ALA A 157 9.41 5.57 11.93
N ALA A 158 9.82 4.97 10.81
CA ALA A 158 11.23 4.82 10.49
C ALA A 158 11.92 6.18 10.29
N GLN A 159 11.25 7.11 9.61
CA GLN A 159 11.77 8.47 9.42
C GLN A 159 11.99 9.18 10.76
N LYS A 160 11.06 9.02 11.69
CA LYS A 160 11.18 9.64 13.03
C LYS A 160 12.37 9.08 13.79
N GLU A 161 12.63 7.79 13.68
CA GLU A 161 13.78 7.18 14.35
C GLU A 161 15.11 7.69 13.77
N ILE A 162 15.19 7.83 12.47
CA ILE A 162 16.39 8.32 11.80
C ILE A 162 16.59 9.82 12.03
N GLY A 163 15.50 10.58 12.14
CA GLY A 163 15.55 12.03 12.29
C GLY A 163 15.90 12.54 13.69
N LYS A 164 16.04 11.64 14.65
CA LYS A 164 16.39 12.03 16.01
C LYS A 164 17.86 12.47 16.16
#